data_e61061e242e882bb35cdd3d10fab79e8
#
_entry.id   e61061e242e882bb35cdd3d10fab79e8
#
_cell.length_a   1.000
_cell.length_b   1.000
_cell.length_c   1.000
_cell.angle_alpha   90.00
_cell.angle_beta   90.00
_cell.angle_gamma   90.00
#
_symmetry.space_group_name_H-M   'P 1'
#
loop_
_entity.id
_entity.type
_entity.pdbx_description
1 polymer ?
#
loop_
_entity_poly.entity_id
_entity_poly.type
_entity_poly.pdbx_seq_one_letter_code
_entity_poly.pdbx_strand_id
1 'polypeptide(L)'
;MKIGLISDIHGNKKALDAVLKQFEKENIDKIICIGDLVGGAPMSEEVIQIIINMGSKVIAVKGNRERYIIEGMPKVVHDEKMKISDEQLQRNEWIKNKLSKSSIEFISRLPKEIICEIEGNKIYIAHYPMNEDGNFRRHIKEANVEENEIMFNRIDADIYIYGHTHREVYNFKNRKTYINPGALGCPGKTNFAPYGILNINKKEIEYKQLYVKYNVQEVIDYIKKIK
;
A
#
# COMPACT_ATOMS: atom_id res chain seq x y z
N MET A 1 -19.57 8.68 1.25
CA MET A 1 -18.14 9.09 1.09
C MET A 1 -17.48 8.25 0.00
N LYS A 2 -16.68 8.88 -0.87
CA LYS A 2 -15.97 8.23 -1.97
C LYS A 2 -14.48 8.19 -1.67
N ILE A 3 -13.88 7.00 -1.55
CA ILE A 3 -12.52 6.79 -1.04
C ILE A 3 -11.67 6.13 -2.12
N GLY A 4 -10.52 6.73 -2.44
CA GLY A 4 -9.51 6.12 -3.29
C GLY A 4 -8.62 5.18 -2.48
N LEU A 5 -8.34 3.99 -2.99
CA LEU A 5 -7.45 3.01 -2.37
C LEU A 5 -6.20 2.82 -3.21
N ILE A 6 -5.02 2.98 -2.61
CA ILE A 6 -3.72 2.73 -3.22
C ILE A 6 -2.81 1.96 -2.26
N SER A 7 -2.01 1.05 -2.78
CA SER A 7 -1.05 0.26 -2.02
C SER A 7 0.22 0.02 -2.82
N ASP A 8 1.31 -0.27 -2.14
CA ASP A 8 2.53 -0.80 -2.74
C ASP A 8 3.04 0.07 -3.90
N ILE A 9 3.23 1.37 -3.61
CA ILE A 9 3.65 2.39 -4.59
C ILE A 9 5.10 2.19 -5.01
N HIS A 10 5.94 1.72 -4.08
CA HIS A 10 7.33 1.34 -4.32
C HIS A 10 8.15 2.38 -5.10
N GLY A 11 8.00 3.66 -4.77
CA GLY A 11 8.75 4.75 -5.41
C GLY A 11 8.34 5.03 -6.86
N ASN A 12 7.25 4.44 -7.35
CA ASN A 12 6.76 4.64 -8.72
C ASN A 12 5.87 5.89 -8.82
N LYS A 13 6.53 7.06 -8.79
CA LYS A 13 5.84 8.35 -8.90
C LYS A 13 4.97 8.45 -10.17
N LYS A 14 5.42 7.88 -11.30
CA LYS A 14 4.68 7.98 -12.56
C LYS A 14 3.33 7.27 -12.50
N ALA A 15 3.30 6.10 -11.88
CA ALA A 15 2.06 5.38 -11.63
C ALA A 15 1.17 6.15 -10.62
N LEU A 16 1.74 6.68 -9.54
CA LEU A 16 1.03 7.49 -8.57
C LEU A 16 0.39 8.73 -9.21
N ASP A 17 1.15 9.51 -9.99
CA ASP A 17 0.66 10.70 -10.71
C ASP A 17 -0.55 10.36 -11.61
N ALA A 18 -0.49 9.20 -12.30
CA ALA A 18 -1.57 8.76 -13.16
C ALA A 18 -2.85 8.42 -12.37
N VAL A 19 -2.71 7.74 -11.23
CA VAL A 19 -3.85 7.40 -10.35
C VAL A 19 -4.43 8.65 -9.69
N LEU A 20 -3.60 9.57 -9.20
CA LEU A 20 -4.08 10.82 -8.58
C LEU A 20 -4.91 11.66 -9.55
N LYS A 21 -4.54 11.74 -10.84
CA LYS A 21 -5.36 12.36 -11.88
C LYS A 21 -6.74 11.71 -12.06
N GLN A 22 -6.85 10.38 -11.88
CA GLN A 22 -8.15 9.72 -11.88
C GLN A 22 -8.95 10.07 -10.62
N PHE A 23 -8.30 10.12 -9.46
CA PHE A 23 -8.94 10.52 -8.21
C PHE A 23 -9.50 11.95 -8.25
N GLU A 24 -8.80 12.87 -8.92
CA GLU A 24 -9.30 14.24 -9.16
C GLU A 24 -10.57 14.23 -10.03
N LYS A 25 -10.56 13.50 -11.17
CA LYS A 25 -11.70 13.38 -12.08
C LYS A 25 -12.91 12.75 -11.39
N GLU A 26 -12.67 11.79 -10.52
CA GLU A 26 -13.70 11.06 -9.77
C GLU A 26 -14.18 11.80 -8.52
N ASN A 27 -13.62 12.98 -8.20
CA ASN A 27 -13.92 13.76 -7.01
C ASN A 27 -13.82 12.92 -5.73
N ILE A 28 -12.67 12.26 -5.53
CA ILE A 28 -12.41 11.43 -4.34
C ILE A 28 -12.32 12.31 -3.09
N ASP A 29 -13.09 11.97 -2.04
CA ASP A 29 -13.14 12.69 -0.77
C ASP A 29 -11.88 12.44 0.07
N LYS A 30 -11.47 11.19 0.20
CA LYS A 30 -10.32 10.71 0.98
C LYS A 30 -9.54 9.66 0.21
N ILE A 31 -8.26 9.51 0.53
CA ILE A 31 -7.40 8.45 0.01
C ILE A 31 -6.90 7.61 1.16
N ILE A 32 -6.99 6.28 1.04
CA ILE A 32 -6.33 5.34 1.93
C ILE A 32 -5.09 4.80 1.22
N CYS A 33 -3.91 5.08 1.79
CA CYS A 33 -2.63 4.61 1.32
C CYS A 33 -2.12 3.49 2.23
N ILE A 34 -2.03 2.28 1.69
CA ILE A 34 -1.88 1.05 2.46
C ILE A 34 -0.40 0.65 2.62
N GLY A 35 0.51 1.62 2.65
CA GLY A 35 1.94 1.42 2.88
C GLY A 35 2.75 1.05 1.64
N ASP A 36 4.03 0.72 1.88
CA ASP A 36 5.04 0.46 0.87
C ASP A 36 5.16 1.61 -0.16
N LEU A 37 5.34 2.84 0.37
CA LEU A 37 5.60 4.04 -0.42
C LEU A 37 6.95 3.96 -1.11
N VAL A 38 7.96 3.39 -0.40
CA VAL A 38 9.35 3.32 -0.80
C VAL A 38 9.71 1.97 -1.43
N GLY A 39 10.85 1.90 -2.08
CA GLY A 39 11.37 0.67 -2.70
C GLY A 39 11.09 0.60 -4.19
N GLY A 40 11.39 -0.54 -4.82
CA GLY A 40 11.08 -0.79 -6.23
C GLY A 40 11.69 0.21 -7.22
N ALA A 41 10.96 1.26 -7.53
CA ALA A 41 11.39 2.35 -8.39
C ALA A 41 12.16 3.43 -7.59
N PRO A 42 12.89 4.33 -8.27
CA PRO A 42 13.87 5.19 -7.62
C PRO A 42 13.33 6.53 -7.07
N MET A 43 12.05 6.84 -7.25
CA MET A 43 11.47 8.14 -6.88
C MET A 43 10.74 8.08 -5.52
N SER A 44 11.36 7.40 -4.53
CA SER A 44 10.76 7.22 -3.20
C SER A 44 10.60 8.54 -2.45
N GLU A 45 11.56 9.46 -2.57
CA GLU A 45 11.47 10.78 -1.95
C GLU A 45 10.27 11.56 -2.48
N GLU A 46 10.13 11.63 -3.81
CA GLU A 46 9.05 12.37 -4.45
C GLU A 46 7.66 11.76 -4.11
N VAL A 47 7.57 10.44 -4.01
CA VAL A 47 6.34 9.76 -3.58
C VAL A 47 5.96 10.17 -2.17
N ILE A 48 6.91 10.13 -1.22
CA ILE A 48 6.65 10.53 0.17
C ILE A 48 6.23 12.00 0.24
N GLN A 49 6.92 12.89 -0.47
CA GLN A 49 6.58 14.33 -0.48
C GLN A 49 5.18 14.59 -1.04
N ILE A 50 4.74 13.84 -2.06
CA ILE A 50 3.35 13.92 -2.56
C ILE A 50 2.37 13.55 -1.44
N ILE A 51 2.60 12.43 -0.73
CA ILE A 51 1.71 11.98 0.34
C ILE A 51 1.69 12.98 1.51
N ILE A 52 2.84 13.54 1.90
CA ILE A 52 2.94 14.61 2.92
C ILE A 52 2.10 15.82 2.53
N ASN A 53 2.27 16.30 1.27
CA ASN A 53 1.59 17.50 0.78
C ASN A 53 0.07 17.34 0.65
N MET A 54 -0.43 16.12 0.55
CA MET A 54 -1.88 15.85 0.54
C MET A 54 -2.51 16.01 1.92
N GLY A 55 -1.72 16.00 3.00
CA GLY A 55 -2.15 16.30 4.37
C GLY A 55 -3.32 15.44 4.81
N SER A 56 -4.36 16.07 5.36
CA SER A 56 -5.55 15.38 5.89
C SER A 56 -6.40 14.66 4.84
N LYS A 57 -6.12 14.82 3.56
CA LYS A 57 -6.81 14.06 2.49
C LYS A 57 -6.39 12.60 2.46
N VAL A 58 -5.21 12.26 3.01
CA VAL A 58 -4.66 10.90 3.01
C VAL A 58 -4.68 10.31 4.42
N ILE A 59 -5.16 9.08 4.52
CA ILE A 59 -4.97 8.18 5.66
C ILE A 59 -3.93 7.15 5.22
N ALA A 60 -2.78 7.09 5.89
CA ALA A 60 -1.69 6.20 5.49
C ALA A 60 -1.24 5.30 6.65
N VAL A 61 -0.87 4.06 6.32
CA VAL A 61 -0.24 3.10 7.24
C VAL A 61 1.17 2.76 6.76
N LYS A 62 1.98 2.25 7.67
CA LYS A 62 3.36 1.83 7.43
C LYS A 62 3.40 0.42 6.83
N GLY A 63 4.08 0.25 5.69
CA GLY A 63 4.39 -1.05 5.12
C GLY A 63 5.72 -1.62 5.64
N ASN A 64 6.11 -2.80 5.13
CA ASN A 64 7.39 -3.39 5.49
C ASN A 64 8.57 -2.60 4.92
N ARG A 65 8.41 -1.93 3.77
CA ARG A 65 9.50 -1.14 3.20
C ARG A 65 9.84 0.08 4.03
N GLU A 66 8.86 0.80 4.60
CA GLU A 66 9.10 1.87 5.57
C GLU A 66 9.76 1.33 6.82
N ARG A 67 9.35 0.15 7.33
CA ARG A 67 9.99 -0.50 8.47
C ARG A 67 11.46 -0.80 8.18
N TYR A 68 11.78 -1.32 7.00
CA TYR A 68 13.16 -1.63 6.61
C TYR A 68 14.05 -0.40 6.50
N ILE A 69 13.51 0.76 6.14
CA ILE A 69 14.24 2.04 6.17
C ILE A 69 14.53 2.47 7.60
N ILE A 70 13.58 2.34 8.51
CA ILE A 70 13.67 2.86 9.89
C ILE A 70 14.38 1.86 10.82
N GLU A 71 14.00 0.60 10.79
CA GLU A 71 14.41 -0.45 11.73
C GLU A 71 15.61 -1.26 11.18
N GLY A 72 15.92 -1.12 9.91
CA GLY A 72 16.88 -1.96 9.17
C GLY A 72 16.21 -3.14 8.48
N MET A 73 16.76 -3.52 7.34
CA MET A 73 16.22 -4.64 6.56
C MET A 73 16.62 -5.98 7.18
N PRO A 74 15.70 -6.90 7.47
CA PRO A 74 16.01 -8.19 8.05
C PRO A 74 16.76 -9.08 7.04
N LYS A 75 17.61 -9.99 7.53
CA LYS A 75 18.26 -10.98 6.64
C LYS A 75 17.30 -12.05 6.13
N VAL A 76 16.19 -12.27 6.81
CA VAL A 76 15.14 -13.25 6.47
C VAL A 76 13.79 -12.58 6.62
N VAL A 77 12.98 -12.69 5.59
CA VAL A 77 11.56 -12.30 5.60
C VAL A 77 10.74 -13.52 5.99
N HIS A 78 10.14 -13.50 7.18
CA HIS A 78 9.54 -14.69 7.80
C HIS A 78 8.24 -15.13 7.13
N ASP A 79 7.37 -14.20 6.76
CA ASP A 79 6.08 -14.47 6.12
C ASP A 79 6.23 -15.09 4.72
N GLU A 80 7.25 -14.66 3.96
CA GLU A 80 7.59 -15.20 2.63
C GLU A 80 8.63 -16.32 2.68
N LYS A 81 9.26 -16.56 3.84
CA LYS A 81 10.38 -17.51 4.02
C LYS A 81 11.53 -17.23 3.06
N MET A 82 11.78 -15.96 2.75
CA MET A 82 12.77 -15.52 1.78
C MET A 82 14.01 -14.96 2.46
N LYS A 83 15.20 -15.39 2.00
CA LYS A 83 16.48 -14.76 2.37
C LYS A 83 16.68 -13.50 1.52
N ILE A 84 17.11 -12.43 2.17
CA ILE A 84 17.45 -11.18 1.52
C ILE A 84 18.88 -11.25 0.99
N SER A 85 19.08 -10.86 -0.27
CA SER A 85 20.41 -10.78 -0.87
C SER A 85 21.14 -9.51 -0.46
N ASP A 86 22.49 -9.52 -0.58
CA ASP A 86 23.32 -8.34 -0.33
C ASP A 86 22.94 -7.17 -1.26
N GLU A 87 22.56 -7.45 -2.51
CA GLU A 87 22.06 -6.44 -3.44
C GLU A 87 20.79 -5.76 -2.94
N GLN A 88 19.87 -6.53 -2.35
CA GLN A 88 18.63 -5.98 -1.76
C GLN A 88 18.95 -5.11 -0.54
N LEU A 89 19.91 -5.52 0.30
CA LEU A 89 20.37 -4.71 1.43
C LEU A 89 20.99 -3.40 0.96
N GLN A 90 21.92 -3.46 0.00
CA GLN A 90 22.59 -2.27 -0.57
C GLN A 90 21.57 -1.31 -1.21
N ARG A 91 20.56 -1.85 -1.91
CA ARG A 91 19.49 -1.06 -2.49
C ARG A 91 18.63 -0.37 -1.43
N ASN A 92 18.32 -1.04 -0.33
CA ASN A 92 17.60 -0.45 0.79
C ASN A 92 18.37 0.73 1.40
N GLU A 93 19.68 0.55 1.65
CA GLU A 93 20.55 1.62 2.15
C GLU A 93 20.67 2.78 1.15
N TRP A 94 20.77 2.49 -0.15
CA TRP A 94 20.77 3.53 -1.17
C TRP A 94 19.49 4.37 -1.14
N ILE A 95 18.32 3.73 -1.03
CA ILE A 95 17.04 4.44 -0.91
C ILE A 95 17.03 5.30 0.34
N LYS A 96 17.41 4.74 1.50
CA LYS A 96 17.47 5.45 2.78
C LYS A 96 18.32 6.72 2.69
N ASN A 97 19.49 6.64 2.06
CA ASN A 97 20.41 7.75 1.90
C ASN A 97 19.90 8.84 0.93
N LYS A 98 18.87 8.57 0.15
CA LYS A 98 18.22 9.53 -0.75
C LYS A 98 17.02 10.24 -0.11
N LEU A 99 16.53 9.74 1.01
CA LEU A 99 15.38 10.34 1.69
C LEU A 99 15.82 11.56 2.51
N SER A 100 15.03 12.63 2.45
CA SER A 100 15.18 13.79 3.29
C SER A 100 14.84 13.49 4.75
N LYS A 101 15.32 14.34 5.66
CA LYS A 101 14.99 14.21 7.09
C LYS A 101 13.48 14.26 7.32
N SER A 102 12.75 15.13 6.62
CA SER A 102 11.29 15.22 6.73
C SER A 102 10.58 13.94 6.27
N SER A 103 11.07 13.32 5.19
CA SER A 103 10.54 12.03 4.71
C SER A 103 10.77 10.90 5.71
N ILE A 104 11.97 10.82 6.31
CA ILE A 104 12.29 9.84 7.36
C ILE A 104 11.38 10.06 8.58
N GLU A 105 11.22 11.30 9.04
CA GLU A 105 10.33 11.62 10.15
C GLU A 105 8.88 11.24 9.84
N PHE A 106 8.39 11.53 8.65
CA PHE A 106 7.03 11.18 8.24
C PHE A 106 6.80 9.66 8.27
N ILE A 107 7.63 8.87 7.58
CA ILE A 107 7.45 7.42 7.56
C ILE A 107 7.68 6.76 8.92
N SER A 108 8.51 7.36 9.79
CA SER A 108 8.71 6.86 11.16
C SER A 108 7.43 6.96 12.02
N ARG A 109 6.62 8.01 11.79
CA ARG A 109 5.38 8.29 12.52
C ARG A 109 4.15 7.57 11.98
N LEU A 110 4.22 6.99 10.77
CA LEU A 110 3.09 6.23 10.23
C LEU A 110 2.70 5.09 11.18
N PRO A 111 1.41 4.92 11.48
CA PRO A 111 0.93 3.80 12.27
C PRO A 111 1.08 2.50 11.47
N LYS A 112 1.21 1.37 12.17
CA LYS A 112 1.24 0.04 11.55
C LYS A 112 -0.16 -0.40 11.08
N GLU A 113 -1.17 0.02 11.82
CA GLU A 113 -2.59 -0.26 11.57
C GLU A 113 -3.46 0.88 12.08
N ILE A 114 -4.64 1.00 11.50
CA ILE A 114 -5.66 1.97 11.89
C ILE A 114 -7.01 1.26 11.99
N ILE A 115 -7.75 1.55 13.05
CA ILE A 115 -9.18 1.24 13.14
C ILE A 115 -9.91 2.57 13.20
N CYS A 116 -10.82 2.81 12.28
CA CYS A 116 -11.62 4.03 12.23
C CYS A 116 -13.06 3.71 11.84
N GLU A 117 -13.93 4.69 12.01
CA GLU A 117 -15.33 4.60 11.59
C GLU A 117 -15.60 5.59 10.45
N ILE A 118 -16.19 5.11 9.36
CA ILE A 118 -16.60 5.92 8.22
C ILE A 118 -18.03 5.54 7.83
N GLU A 119 -18.94 6.53 7.85
CA GLU A 119 -20.36 6.34 7.50
C GLU A 119 -21.02 5.19 8.29
N GLY A 120 -20.66 5.03 9.58
CA GLY A 120 -21.18 3.98 10.45
C GLY A 120 -20.63 2.58 10.19
N ASN A 121 -19.55 2.46 9.41
CA ASN A 121 -18.83 1.21 9.19
C ASN A 121 -17.47 1.25 9.88
N LYS A 122 -17.14 0.22 10.62
CA LYS A 122 -15.84 0.04 11.25
C LYS A 122 -14.84 -0.50 10.25
N ILE A 123 -13.79 0.26 9.98
CA ILE A 123 -12.79 -0.05 8.96
C ILE A 123 -11.45 -0.36 9.63
N TYR A 124 -10.87 -1.50 9.31
CA TYR A 124 -9.51 -1.85 9.64
C TYR A 124 -8.60 -1.65 8.43
N ILE A 125 -7.49 -0.94 8.62
CA ILE A 125 -6.49 -0.64 7.60
C ILE A 125 -5.14 -1.07 8.13
N ALA A 126 -4.44 -1.95 7.41
CA ALA A 126 -3.06 -2.33 7.70
C ALA A 126 -2.37 -2.73 6.40
N HIS A 127 -1.04 -2.60 6.34
CA HIS A 127 -0.33 -3.10 5.16
C HIS A 127 -0.49 -4.61 5.00
N TYR A 128 -0.35 -5.35 6.10
CA TYR A 128 -0.70 -6.77 6.20
C TYR A 128 -0.97 -7.14 7.67
N PRO A 129 -1.83 -8.13 7.95
CA PRO A 129 -2.12 -8.51 9.32
C PRO A 129 -0.88 -9.07 10.03
N MET A 130 -0.69 -8.70 11.30
CA MET A 130 0.46 -9.08 12.10
C MET A 130 0.11 -10.12 13.17
N ASN A 131 1.11 -10.89 13.55
CA ASN A 131 1.11 -11.72 14.74
C ASN A 131 1.43 -10.88 15.99
N GLU A 132 1.29 -11.49 17.17
CA GLU A 132 1.61 -10.84 18.46
C GLU A 132 3.10 -10.45 18.59
N ASP A 133 3.98 -11.15 17.90
CA ASP A 133 5.41 -10.87 17.85
C ASP A 133 5.79 -9.68 16.93
N GLY A 134 4.79 -9.07 16.27
CA GLY A 134 4.99 -7.95 15.35
C GLY A 134 5.49 -8.32 13.96
N ASN A 135 5.60 -9.63 13.65
CA ASN A 135 5.83 -10.11 12.30
C ASN A 135 4.52 -10.23 11.54
N PHE A 136 4.58 -10.13 10.21
CA PHE A 136 3.43 -10.39 9.38
C PHE A 136 3.00 -11.87 9.51
N ARG A 137 1.69 -12.10 9.37
CA ARG A 137 1.14 -13.43 9.23
C ARG A 137 1.63 -14.07 7.94
N ARG A 138 1.44 -15.38 7.79
CA ARG A 138 1.81 -16.13 6.58
C ARG A 138 1.26 -15.41 5.34
N HIS A 139 2.15 -15.17 4.37
CA HIS A 139 1.82 -14.56 3.10
C HIS A 139 0.91 -15.45 2.26
N ILE A 140 -0.27 -14.94 1.90
CA ILE A 140 -1.26 -15.60 1.04
C ILE A 140 -1.54 -14.66 -0.11
N LYS A 141 -1.08 -15.01 -1.32
CA LYS A 141 -1.10 -14.11 -2.48
C LYS A 141 -2.50 -13.63 -2.86
N GLU A 142 -3.40 -14.54 -3.03
CA GLU A 142 -4.78 -14.31 -3.50
C GLU A 142 -5.72 -15.00 -2.52
N ALA A 143 -5.82 -14.41 -1.32
CA ALA A 143 -6.62 -15.00 -0.26
C ALA A 143 -8.09 -15.06 -0.66
N ASN A 144 -8.67 -16.26 -0.56
CA ASN A 144 -10.10 -16.44 -0.68
C ASN A 144 -10.82 -15.94 0.59
N VAL A 145 -12.14 -16.05 0.64
CA VAL A 145 -12.91 -15.49 1.74
C VAL A 145 -12.64 -16.20 3.08
N GLU A 146 -12.46 -17.50 3.08
CA GLU A 146 -12.15 -18.32 4.26
C GLU A 146 -10.75 -17.99 4.81
N GLU A 147 -9.79 -17.84 3.91
CA GLU A 147 -8.43 -17.42 4.26
C GLU A 147 -8.39 -16.01 4.85
N ASN A 148 -9.19 -15.08 4.31
CA ASN A 148 -9.34 -13.74 4.87
C ASN A 148 -10.00 -13.81 6.27
N GLU A 149 -11.04 -14.60 6.48
CA GLU A 149 -11.65 -14.78 7.81
C GLU A 149 -10.62 -15.26 8.83
N ILE A 150 -9.74 -16.19 8.45
CA ILE A 150 -8.66 -16.69 9.31
C ILE A 150 -7.59 -15.60 9.54
N MET A 151 -7.17 -14.90 8.48
CA MET A 151 -6.16 -13.85 8.55
C MET A 151 -6.56 -12.72 9.51
N PHE A 152 -7.83 -12.35 9.54
CA PHE A 152 -8.35 -11.24 10.33
C PHE A 152 -9.18 -11.66 11.55
N ASN A 153 -9.12 -12.93 11.97
CA ASN A 153 -9.97 -13.52 13.01
C ASN A 153 -9.89 -12.83 14.39
N ARG A 154 -8.81 -12.08 14.66
CA ARG A 154 -8.61 -11.35 15.93
C ARG A 154 -9.08 -9.89 15.86
N ILE A 155 -9.58 -9.45 14.71
CA ILE A 155 -9.95 -8.07 14.45
C ILE A 155 -11.43 -8.03 14.14
N ASP A 156 -12.15 -7.22 14.89
CA ASP A 156 -13.56 -6.97 14.64
C ASP A 156 -13.72 -5.70 13.82
N ALA A 157 -14.10 -5.83 12.54
CA ALA A 157 -14.40 -4.74 11.62
C ALA A 157 -15.41 -5.19 10.56
N ASP A 158 -16.02 -4.23 9.88
CA ASP A 158 -16.93 -4.45 8.75
C ASP A 158 -16.15 -4.51 7.43
N ILE A 159 -15.10 -3.66 7.31
CA ILE A 159 -14.27 -3.55 6.12
C ILE A 159 -12.79 -3.71 6.51
N TYR A 160 -12.10 -4.62 5.82
CA TYR A 160 -10.67 -4.88 5.99
C TYR A 160 -9.94 -4.46 4.73
N ILE A 161 -9.02 -3.49 4.83
CA ILE A 161 -8.25 -2.94 3.72
C ILE A 161 -6.78 -3.27 3.95
N TYR A 162 -6.15 -4.01 3.03
CA TYR A 162 -4.77 -4.45 3.14
C TYR A 162 -4.04 -4.46 1.79
N GLY A 163 -2.71 -4.64 1.79
CA GLY A 163 -1.83 -4.65 0.63
C GLY A 163 -0.85 -5.82 0.64
N HIS A 164 0.45 -5.53 0.45
CA HIS A 164 1.59 -6.43 0.61
C HIS A 164 1.71 -7.56 -0.42
N THR A 165 0.61 -8.23 -0.76
CA THR A 165 0.66 -9.41 -1.63
C THR A 165 0.77 -9.06 -3.11
N HIS A 166 0.64 -7.78 -3.46
CA HIS A 166 0.64 -7.25 -4.82
C HIS A 166 -0.45 -7.85 -5.73
N ARG A 167 -1.50 -8.43 -5.13
CA ARG A 167 -2.63 -9.07 -5.83
C ARG A 167 -3.94 -8.44 -5.41
N GLU A 168 -4.79 -8.19 -6.39
CA GLU A 168 -6.11 -7.67 -6.14
C GLU A 168 -6.97 -8.75 -5.46
N VAL A 169 -7.63 -8.34 -4.38
CA VAL A 169 -8.61 -9.18 -3.67
C VAL A 169 -9.85 -8.34 -3.38
N TYR A 170 -10.99 -8.89 -3.71
CA TYR A 170 -12.28 -8.39 -3.26
C TYR A 170 -13.18 -9.56 -2.85
N ASN A 171 -13.37 -9.72 -1.56
CA ASN A 171 -14.20 -10.77 -1.00
C ASN A 171 -15.26 -10.15 -0.08
N PHE A 172 -16.46 -10.73 -0.11
CA PHE A 172 -17.57 -10.33 0.75
C PHE A 172 -18.27 -11.57 1.31
N LYS A 173 -18.45 -11.60 2.63
CA LYS A 173 -19.19 -12.67 3.34
C LYS A 173 -19.64 -12.17 4.71
N ASN A 174 -20.85 -12.52 5.12
CA ASN A 174 -21.36 -12.23 6.46
C ASN A 174 -21.25 -10.76 6.86
N ARG A 175 -21.53 -9.83 5.92
CA ARG A 175 -21.38 -8.37 6.06
C ARG A 175 -19.93 -7.89 6.25
N LYS A 176 -18.94 -8.75 6.09
CA LYS A 176 -17.52 -8.38 6.10
C LYS A 176 -17.00 -8.27 4.69
N THR A 177 -16.28 -7.20 4.44
CA THR A 177 -15.65 -6.90 3.14
C THR A 177 -14.13 -6.91 3.29
N TYR A 178 -13.42 -7.62 2.41
CA TYR A 178 -11.97 -7.70 2.39
C TYR A 178 -11.46 -7.17 1.05
N ILE A 179 -10.56 -6.18 1.11
CA ILE A 179 -10.11 -5.45 -0.07
C ILE A 179 -8.57 -5.36 -0.08
N ASN A 180 -7.97 -5.77 -1.18
CA ASN A 180 -6.59 -5.44 -1.53
C ASN A 180 -6.62 -4.84 -2.94
N PRO A 181 -6.23 -3.56 -3.14
CA PRO A 181 -6.30 -2.92 -4.44
C PRO A 181 -5.15 -3.31 -5.38
N GLY A 182 -4.26 -4.23 -4.97
CA GLY A 182 -3.06 -4.60 -5.71
C GLY A 182 -1.91 -3.61 -5.53
N ALA A 183 -0.81 -3.84 -6.25
CA ALA A 183 0.40 -3.03 -6.17
C ALA A 183 0.45 -1.97 -7.26
N LEU A 184 0.23 -0.72 -6.90
CA LEU A 184 0.26 0.41 -7.83
C LEU A 184 1.62 0.54 -8.53
N GLY A 185 2.71 0.39 -7.79
CA GLY A 185 4.07 0.61 -8.28
C GLY A 185 4.74 -0.61 -8.92
N CYS A 186 4.18 -1.80 -8.73
CA CYS A 186 4.73 -3.07 -9.21
C CYS A 186 3.70 -3.89 -10.00
N PRO A 187 3.12 -3.37 -11.09
CA PRO A 187 2.02 -4.02 -11.80
C PRO A 187 2.46 -5.24 -12.65
N GLY A 188 3.63 -5.80 -12.37
CA GLY A 188 4.19 -6.91 -13.14
C GLY A 188 4.68 -6.48 -14.53
N LYS A 189 4.27 -7.21 -15.59
CA LYS A 189 4.68 -6.93 -16.98
C LYS A 189 3.77 -5.94 -17.72
N THR A 190 2.87 -5.26 -17.00
CA THR A 190 1.91 -4.33 -17.60
C THR A 190 2.34 -2.87 -17.43
N ASN A 191 1.75 -1.98 -18.20
CA ASN A 191 1.89 -0.53 -18.04
C ASN A 191 0.62 0.10 -17.45
N PHE A 192 -0.15 -0.69 -16.71
CA PHE A 192 -1.36 -0.27 -16.00
C PHE A 192 -1.13 -0.33 -14.49
N ALA A 193 -1.41 0.76 -13.80
CA ALA A 193 -1.39 0.83 -12.35
C ALA A 193 -2.78 0.48 -11.79
N PRO A 194 -2.90 -0.56 -10.93
CA PRO A 194 -4.15 -0.89 -10.25
C PRO A 194 -4.43 0.10 -9.13
N TYR A 195 -5.70 0.39 -8.90
CA TYR A 195 -6.20 1.18 -7.76
C TYR A 195 -7.65 0.84 -7.49
N GLY A 196 -8.15 1.18 -6.30
CA GLY A 196 -9.54 0.97 -5.92
C GLY A 196 -10.32 2.27 -5.74
N ILE A 197 -11.63 2.20 -5.96
CA ILE A 197 -12.58 3.21 -5.48
C ILE A 197 -13.61 2.51 -4.61
N LEU A 198 -13.72 2.95 -3.37
CA LEU A 198 -14.66 2.46 -2.39
C LEU A 198 -15.70 3.55 -2.09
N ASN A 199 -16.95 3.28 -2.46
CA ASN A 199 -18.09 4.13 -2.12
C ASN A 199 -18.75 3.57 -0.87
N ILE A 200 -18.85 4.40 0.17
CA ILE A 200 -19.54 4.07 1.41
C ILE A 200 -20.70 5.06 1.60
N ASN A 201 -21.91 4.55 1.65
CA ASN A 201 -23.11 5.30 1.97
C ASN A 201 -23.90 4.54 3.04
N LYS A 202 -23.69 4.89 4.31
CA LYS A 202 -24.23 4.18 5.46
C LYS A 202 -23.86 2.67 5.40
N LYS A 203 -24.86 1.80 5.10
CA LYS A 203 -24.67 0.34 5.02
C LYS A 203 -24.41 -0.18 3.61
N GLU A 204 -24.45 0.70 2.60
CA GLU A 204 -24.15 0.32 1.22
C GLU A 204 -22.66 0.51 0.94
N ILE A 205 -22.00 -0.57 0.57
CA ILE A 205 -20.58 -0.62 0.25
C ILE A 205 -20.44 -1.08 -1.19
N GLU A 206 -19.88 -0.23 -2.04
CA GLU A 206 -19.55 -0.57 -3.42
C GLU A 206 -18.05 -0.41 -3.62
N TYR A 207 -17.36 -1.44 -4.08
CA TYR A 207 -15.95 -1.40 -4.44
C TYR A 207 -15.76 -1.61 -5.95
N LYS A 208 -14.90 -0.79 -6.55
CA LYS A 208 -14.49 -0.92 -7.95
C LYS A 208 -12.98 -1.07 -8.03
N GLN A 209 -12.50 -2.19 -8.57
CA GLN A 209 -11.11 -2.35 -9.00
C GLN A 209 -10.93 -1.66 -10.35
N LEU A 210 -9.95 -0.79 -10.46
CA LEU A 210 -9.70 0.04 -11.65
C LEU A 210 -8.21 0.01 -12.01
N TYR A 211 -7.93 0.40 -13.26
CA TYR A 211 -6.58 0.42 -13.81
C TYR A 211 -6.37 1.67 -14.64
N VAL A 212 -5.23 2.31 -14.50
CA VAL A 212 -4.85 3.46 -15.32
C VAL A 212 -3.51 3.20 -16.01
N LYS A 213 -3.45 3.53 -17.29
CA LYS A 213 -2.21 3.45 -18.07
C LYS A 213 -1.25 4.57 -17.63
N TYR A 214 0.04 4.22 -17.46
CA TYR A 214 1.09 5.19 -17.20
C TYR A 214 2.33 4.92 -18.08
N ASN A 215 3.24 5.90 -18.15
CA ASN A 215 4.44 5.77 -18.96
C ASN A 215 5.54 5.00 -18.18
N VAL A 216 5.55 3.68 -18.33
CA VAL A 216 6.56 2.81 -17.70
C VAL A 216 7.97 3.07 -18.25
N GLN A 217 8.09 3.51 -19.53
CA GLN A 217 9.38 3.80 -20.14
C GLN A 217 10.13 4.92 -19.40
N GLU A 218 9.42 5.95 -18.95
CA GLU A 218 10.03 7.02 -18.14
C GLU A 218 10.62 6.48 -16.81
N VAL A 219 9.98 5.48 -16.19
CA VAL A 219 10.51 4.84 -14.97
C VAL A 219 11.78 4.06 -15.31
N ILE A 220 11.76 3.29 -16.39
CA ILE A 220 12.92 2.51 -16.88
C ILE A 220 14.11 3.44 -17.22
N ASP A 221 13.85 4.53 -17.94
CA ASP A 221 14.89 5.49 -18.32
C ASP A 221 15.49 6.20 -17.12
N TYR A 222 14.68 6.48 -16.09
CA TYR A 222 15.19 7.02 -14.83
C TYR A 222 16.10 6.00 -14.12
N ILE A 223 15.70 4.72 -14.05
CA ILE A 223 16.53 3.65 -13.46
C ILE A 223 17.89 3.53 -14.17
N LYS A 224 17.90 3.64 -15.51
CA LYS A 224 19.13 3.57 -16.30
C LYS A 224 20.09 4.74 -16.04
N LYS A 225 19.57 5.92 -15.72
CA LYS A 225 20.37 7.12 -15.44
C LYS A 225 21.07 7.11 -14.08
N ILE A 226 20.58 6.29 -13.14
CA ILE A 226 21.11 6.22 -11.77
C ILE A 226 21.98 4.97 -11.53
N LYS A 227 22.09 4.08 -12.53
CA LYS A 227 23.08 2.99 -12.55
C LYS A 227 24.43 3.48 -13.05
#